data_386586dfa9f44114c486537890c0ddde
#
_entry.id   386586dfa9f44114c486537890c0ddde
#
_cell.length_a   1.000
_cell.length_b   1.000
_cell.length_c   1.000
_cell.angle_alpha   90.00
_cell.angle_beta   90.00
_cell.angle_gamma   90.00
#
_symmetry.space_group_name_H-M   'P 1'
#
loop_
_entity.id
_entity.type
_entity.pdbx_description
1 polymer ?
#
loop_
_entity_poly.entity_id
_entity_poly.type
_entity_poly.pdbx_seq_one_letter_code
_entity_poly.pdbx_strand_id
1 'polypeptide(L)'
;MYSAKCDGEGTVSKKTNLVENGVLKSFMYDIYTANKENTTSTGNGYRNSYLSTPSVSPSNIILDFDEKIGIDEIAQGVLTTSVLGAHTANPISGDFSVEASNAFKIENGEISYPINKAMISRNIFEILKKSEGVKSEIKQYGPFILPKILVHNLRVVGQH
;
A
#
# COMPACT_ATOMS: atom_id res chain seq x y z
N MET A 1 4.71 17.31 -0.47
CA MET A 1 4.62 16.74 0.88
C MET A 1 3.16 16.86 1.31
N TYR A 2 2.52 15.77 1.67
CA TYR A 2 1.08 15.73 1.98
C TYR A 2 0.80 15.99 3.47
N SER A 3 1.82 16.41 4.23
CA SER A 3 1.69 16.70 5.66
C SER A 3 1.21 18.14 5.87
N ALA A 4 0.26 18.31 6.78
CA ALA A 4 -0.24 19.60 7.23
C ALA A 4 -0.24 19.65 8.78
N LYS A 5 -0.24 20.85 9.36
CA LYS A 5 -0.31 21.00 10.83
C LYS A 5 -1.66 20.60 11.39
N CYS A 6 -2.72 20.80 10.60
CA CYS A 6 -4.09 20.41 10.92
C CYS A 6 -4.78 19.90 9.65
N ASP A 7 -5.85 19.16 9.82
CA ASP A 7 -6.71 18.69 8.76
C ASP A 7 -7.68 19.78 8.26
N GLY A 8 -8.60 19.43 7.34
CA GLY A 8 -9.60 20.34 6.80
C GLY A 8 -10.70 20.76 7.77
N GLU A 9 -10.71 20.24 8.99
CA GLU A 9 -11.62 20.60 10.07
C GLU A 9 -10.92 21.34 11.22
N GLY A 10 -9.59 21.63 11.09
CA GLY A 10 -8.78 22.28 12.10
C GLY A 10 -8.27 21.35 13.21
N THR A 11 -8.51 20.06 13.09
CA THR A 11 -7.97 19.07 14.04
C THR A 11 -6.47 18.87 13.79
N VAL A 12 -5.67 18.89 14.88
CA VAL A 12 -4.21 18.70 14.77
C VAL A 12 -3.87 17.35 14.17
N SER A 13 -3.06 17.38 13.11
CA SER A 13 -2.58 16.16 12.45
C SER A 13 -1.64 15.40 13.36
N LYS A 14 -1.83 14.10 13.48
CA LYS A 14 -1.01 13.19 14.30
C LYS A 14 -0.73 11.88 13.58
N LYS A 15 0.31 11.18 14.00
CA LYS A 15 0.56 9.81 13.57
C LYS A 15 -0.50 8.89 14.18
N THR A 16 -1.21 8.15 13.35
CA THR A 16 -2.20 7.15 13.76
C THR A 16 -1.73 5.78 13.30
N ASN A 17 -1.46 4.86 14.22
CA ASN A 17 -1.11 3.49 13.89
C ASN A 17 -2.40 2.73 13.57
N LEU A 18 -2.61 2.42 12.28
CA LEU A 18 -3.77 1.67 11.82
C LEU A 18 -3.60 0.17 12.04
N VAL A 19 -2.42 -0.34 11.70
CA VAL A 19 -2.07 -1.76 11.85
C VAL A 19 -0.69 -1.85 12.50
N GLU A 20 -0.52 -2.76 13.44
CA GLU A 20 0.73 -3.05 14.12
C GLU A 20 0.87 -4.56 14.28
N ASN A 21 1.97 -5.12 13.78
CA ASN A 21 2.24 -6.57 13.78
C ASN A 21 1.07 -7.39 13.20
N GLY A 22 0.48 -6.91 12.09
CA GLY A 22 -0.65 -7.55 11.43
C GLY A 22 -2.00 -7.41 12.14
N VAL A 23 -2.05 -6.70 13.27
CA VAL A 23 -3.28 -6.47 14.05
C VAL A 23 -3.81 -5.07 13.81
N LEU A 24 -5.08 -4.94 13.43
CA LEU A 24 -5.77 -3.66 13.31
C LEU A 24 -5.90 -3.01 14.69
N LYS A 25 -5.34 -1.82 14.86
CA LYS A 25 -5.33 -1.06 16.12
C LYS A 25 -6.30 0.10 16.14
N SER A 26 -6.51 0.75 14.99
CA SER A 26 -7.29 1.98 14.93
C SER A 26 -7.89 2.16 13.55
N PHE A 27 -8.87 3.05 13.48
CA PHE A 27 -9.43 3.58 12.22
C PHE A 27 -9.08 5.06 12.10
N MET A 28 -9.23 5.61 10.91
CA MET A 28 -9.17 7.04 10.68
C MET A 28 -10.55 7.65 10.90
N TYR A 29 -10.58 8.82 11.55
CA TYR A 29 -11.81 9.55 11.82
C TYR A 29 -11.67 11.04 11.46
N ASP A 30 -12.69 11.58 10.83
CA ASP A 30 -13.01 13.01 10.87
C ASP A 30 -13.89 13.33 12.11
N ILE A 31 -14.33 14.56 12.29
CA ILE A 31 -15.16 14.93 13.46
C ILE A 31 -16.52 14.23 13.40
N TYR A 32 -17.11 14.12 12.21
CA TYR A 32 -18.43 13.50 12.05
C TYR A 32 -18.42 12.01 12.42
N THR A 33 -17.50 11.25 11.82
CA THR A 33 -17.39 9.81 12.09
C THR A 33 -16.93 9.53 13.53
N ALA A 34 -16.04 10.36 14.07
CA ALA A 34 -15.62 10.25 15.48
C ALA A 34 -16.80 10.41 16.44
N ASN A 35 -17.63 11.44 16.24
CA ASN A 35 -18.82 11.65 17.06
C ASN A 35 -19.81 10.48 16.97
N LYS A 36 -19.98 9.91 15.79
CA LYS A 36 -20.85 8.76 15.56
C LYS A 36 -20.40 7.49 16.30
N GLU A 37 -19.09 7.32 16.44
CA GLU A 37 -18.46 6.18 17.13
C GLU A 37 -18.10 6.50 18.60
N ASN A 38 -18.55 7.65 19.14
CA ASN A 38 -18.22 8.12 20.50
C ASN A 38 -16.69 8.13 20.77
N THR A 39 -15.92 8.58 19.81
CA THR A 39 -14.44 8.69 19.90
C THR A 39 -13.97 10.10 19.51
N THR A 40 -12.68 10.30 19.39
CA THR A 40 -12.08 11.57 18.97
C THR A 40 -11.55 11.51 17.57
N SER A 41 -11.64 12.61 16.79
CA SER A 41 -11.04 12.74 15.47
C SER A 41 -9.55 12.40 15.49
N THR A 42 -9.09 11.71 14.47
CA THR A 42 -7.68 11.38 14.26
C THR A 42 -6.93 12.45 13.45
N GLY A 43 -7.58 13.55 13.09
CA GLY A 43 -7.01 14.59 12.25
C GLY A 43 -6.94 14.16 10.78
N ASN A 44 -7.97 13.46 10.32
CA ASN A 44 -8.07 12.93 8.95
C ASN A 44 -9.27 13.49 8.18
N GLY A 45 -9.84 14.63 8.61
CA GLY A 45 -10.90 15.33 7.89
C GLY A 45 -10.34 16.07 6.67
N TYR A 46 -10.55 15.54 5.47
CA TYR A 46 -10.09 16.14 4.23
C TYR A 46 -11.22 16.86 3.50
N ARG A 47 -10.92 18.03 2.93
CA ARG A 47 -11.84 18.80 2.07
C ARG A 47 -11.27 18.94 0.67
N ASN A 48 -12.02 18.53 -0.34
CA ASN A 48 -11.64 18.78 -1.74
C ASN A 48 -11.66 20.27 -2.11
N SER A 49 -12.54 21.02 -1.47
CA SER A 49 -12.67 22.48 -1.63
C SER A 49 -13.29 23.09 -0.37
N TYR A 50 -13.28 24.41 -0.26
CA TYR A 50 -13.91 25.12 0.86
C TYR A 50 -15.44 24.94 0.91
N LEU A 51 -16.07 24.56 -0.22
CA LEU A 51 -17.50 24.28 -0.29
C LEU A 51 -17.88 22.81 -0.01
N SER A 52 -16.89 21.91 0.02
CA SER A 52 -17.18 20.49 0.24
C SER A 52 -17.29 20.15 1.72
N THR A 53 -18.16 19.20 2.04
CA THR A 53 -18.15 18.54 3.36
C THR A 53 -16.86 17.76 3.54
N PRO A 54 -16.31 17.70 4.76
CA PRO A 54 -15.16 16.84 5.05
C PRO A 54 -15.47 15.38 4.79
N SER A 55 -14.45 14.62 4.47
CA SER A 55 -14.49 13.17 4.39
C SER A 55 -13.19 12.59 4.96
N VAL A 56 -13.26 11.37 5.46
CA VAL A 56 -12.06 10.70 6.00
C VAL A 56 -11.07 10.40 4.88
N SER A 57 -9.86 10.91 5.01
CA SER A 57 -8.77 10.64 4.06
C SER A 57 -7.40 10.68 4.75
N PRO A 58 -6.47 9.80 4.38
CA PRO A 58 -5.10 9.88 4.87
C PRO A 58 -4.34 11.05 4.22
N SER A 59 -3.44 11.68 4.98
CA SER A 59 -2.46 12.62 4.44
C SER A 59 -1.24 11.89 3.88
N ASN A 60 -0.65 11.00 4.67
CA ASN A 60 0.41 10.08 4.26
C ASN A 60 0.12 8.69 4.84
N ILE A 61 0.37 7.66 4.05
CA ILE A 61 0.32 6.26 4.47
C ILE A 61 1.74 5.74 4.46
N ILE A 62 2.23 5.32 5.62
CA ILE A 62 3.55 4.72 5.77
C ILE A 62 3.35 3.23 5.96
N LEU A 63 3.92 2.43 5.07
CA LEU A 63 4.00 0.99 5.22
C LEU A 63 5.46 0.64 5.54
N ASP A 64 5.68 0.00 6.66
CA ASP A 64 7.00 -0.46 7.09
C ASP A 64 6.91 -1.91 7.55
N PHE A 65 8.05 -2.57 7.62
CA PHE A 65 8.21 -3.95 8.03
C PHE A 65 9.37 -4.01 9.02
N ASP A 66 9.17 -4.75 10.11
CA ASP A 66 10.21 -4.94 11.13
C ASP A 66 11.38 -5.75 10.58
N GLU A 67 11.07 -6.78 9.79
CA GLU A 67 12.06 -7.60 9.11
C GLU A 67 12.07 -7.29 7.61
N LYS A 68 13.28 -7.24 7.03
CA LYS A 68 13.48 -6.95 5.61
C LYS A 68 14.49 -7.93 5.02
N ILE A 69 14.09 -8.58 3.95
CA ILE A 69 14.91 -9.51 3.18
C ILE A 69 15.75 -8.78 2.11
N GLY A 70 16.96 -9.28 1.85
CA GLY A 70 17.77 -8.82 0.70
C GLY A 70 17.21 -9.34 -0.63
N ILE A 71 17.42 -8.62 -1.73
CA ILE A 71 17.06 -9.14 -3.05
C ILE A 71 17.89 -10.36 -3.42
N ASP A 72 19.13 -10.42 -2.94
CA ASP A 72 20.09 -11.51 -3.06
C ASP A 72 19.65 -12.81 -2.37
N GLU A 73 18.72 -12.70 -1.43
CA GLU A 73 18.13 -13.85 -0.73
C GLU A 73 16.93 -14.46 -1.50
N ILE A 74 16.47 -13.81 -2.59
CA ILE A 74 15.33 -14.29 -3.37
C ILE A 74 15.81 -15.26 -4.45
N ALA A 75 15.63 -16.55 -4.24
CA ALA A 75 16.08 -17.58 -5.19
C ALA A 75 15.38 -17.46 -6.56
N GLN A 76 14.07 -17.28 -6.56
CA GLN A 76 13.27 -17.08 -7.77
C GLN A 76 12.11 -16.12 -7.51
N GLY A 77 11.86 -15.22 -8.45
CA GLY A 77 10.79 -14.25 -8.33
C GLY A 77 10.54 -13.44 -9.60
N VAL A 78 9.62 -12.50 -9.48
CA VAL A 78 9.36 -11.48 -10.51
C VAL A 78 9.39 -10.13 -9.84
N LEU A 79 10.26 -9.26 -10.31
CA LEU A 79 10.28 -7.85 -9.94
C LEU A 79 9.41 -7.08 -10.93
N THR A 80 8.47 -6.29 -10.41
CA THR A 80 7.73 -5.32 -11.24
C THR A 80 7.85 -3.93 -10.64
N THR A 81 7.92 -2.92 -11.48
CA THR A 81 8.01 -1.51 -11.05
C THR A 81 6.69 -0.76 -11.16
N SER A 82 5.73 -1.31 -11.90
CA SER A 82 4.39 -0.76 -12.04
C SER A 82 3.38 -1.84 -12.43
N VAL A 83 2.11 -1.55 -12.18
CA VAL A 83 1.00 -2.42 -12.59
C VAL A 83 -0.05 -1.61 -13.34
N LEU A 84 -0.68 -2.24 -14.34
CA LEU A 84 -1.82 -1.68 -15.07
C LEU A 84 -3.10 -2.41 -14.66
N GLY A 85 -4.20 -1.68 -14.60
CA GLY A 85 -5.51 -2.26 -14.27
C GLY A 85 -5.84 -2.34 -12.78
N ALA A 86 -5.06 -1.72 -11.90
CA ALA A 86 -5.33 -1.74 -10.45
C ALA A 86 -6.73 -1.20 -10.08
N HIS A 87 -7.30 -0.31 -10.89
CA HIS A 87 -8.66 0.22 -10.71
C HIS A 87 -9.77 -0.81 -10.95
N THR A 88 -9.47 -1.96 -11.55
CA THR A 88 -10.43 -3.07 -11.77
C THR A 88 -10.52 -4.04 -10.59
N ALA A 89 -9.73 -3.82 -9.53
CA ALA A 89 -9.80 -4.62 -8.32
C ALA A 89 -11.19 -4.51 -7.68
N ASN A 90 -11.70 -5.63 -7.18
CA ASN A 90 -12.99 -5.64 -6.50
C ASN A 90 -12.83 -5.09 -5.06
N PRO A 91 -13.42 -3.92 -4.73
CA PRO A 91 -13.24 -3.32 -3.40
C PRO A 91 -13.96 -4.08 -2.28
N ILE A 92 -14.88 -4.99 -2.62
CA ILE A 92 -15.67 -5.77 -1.64
C ILE A 92 -14.95 -7.09 -1.33
N SER A 93 -14.64 -7.88 -2.37
CA SER A 93 -13.97 -9.18 -2.19
C SER A 93 -12.47 -9.06 -1.99
N GLY A 94 -11.86 -7.97 -2.46
CA GLY A 94 -10.41 -7.77 -2.45
C GLY A 94 -9.68 -8.50 -3.58
N ASP A 95 -10.39 -9.14 -4.50
CA ASP A 95 -9.76 -9.85 -5.62
C ASP A 95 -9.29 -8.88 -6.70
N PHE A 96 -8.13 -9.16 -7.26
CA PHE A 96 -7.57 -8.37 -8.35
C PHE A 96 -6.86 -9.24 -9.37
N SER A 97 -6.79 -8.73 -10.60
CA SER A 97 -5.94 -9.25 -11.67
C SER A 97 -5.38 -8.05 -12.44
N VAL A 98 -4.07 -7.89 -12.41
CA VAL A 98 -3.39 -6.72 -12.97
C VAL A 98 -2.24 -7.16 -13.89
N GLU A 99 -1.94 -6.35 -14.88
CA GLU A 99 -0.76 -6.55 -15.71
C GLU A 99 0.46 -5.92 -15.03
N ALA A 100 1.52 -6.71 -14.86
CA ALA A 100 2.80 -6.23 -14.38
C ALA A 100 3.56 -5.56 -15.54
N SER A 101 3.72 -4.26 -15.45
CA SER A 101 4.53 -3.50 -16.41
C SER A 101 5.98 -3.44 -15.93
N ASN A 102 6.93 -3.44 -16.89
CA ASN A 102 8.35 -3.48 -16.57
C ASN A 102 8.69 -4.61 -15.59
N ALA A 103 8.27 -5.82 -15.93
CA ALA A 103 8.51 -7.01 -15.15
C ALA A 103 9.84 -7.66 -15.53
N PHE A 104 10.58 -8.13 -14.54
CA PHE A 104 11.87 -8.80 -14.71
C PHE A 104 11.89 -10.07 -13.90
N LYS A 105 12.49 -11.11 -14.45
CA LYS A 105 12.75 -12.35 -13.71
C LYS A 105 13.87 -12.12 -12.68
N ILE A 106 13.70 -12.67 -11.50
CA ILE A 106 14.77 -12.81 -10.51
C ILE A 106 15.17 -14.28 -10.48
N GLU A 107 16.47 -14.54 -10.58
CA GLU A 107 17.06 -15.86 -10.48
C GLU A 107 18.32 -15.76 -9.61
N ASN A 108 18.39 -16.60 -8.59
CA ASN A 108 19.55 -16.66 -7.65
C ASN A 108 19.95 -15.29 -7.07
N GLY A 109 18.97 -14.47 -6.72
CA GLY A 109 19.20 -13.15 -6.12
C GLY A 109 19.51 -12.03 -7.10
N GLU A 110 19.55 -12.30 -8.41
CA GLU A 110 19.88 -11.33 -9.43
C GLU A 110 18.71 -11.08 -10.40
N ILE A 111 18.63 -9.85 -10.91
CA ILE A 111 17.67 -9.50 -11.96
C ILE A 111 18.20 -10.07 -13.28
N SER A 112 17.49 -11.03 -13.87
CA SER A 112 17.93 -11.77 -15.05
C SER A 112 17.42 -11.10 -16.34
N TYR A 113 16.21 -11.42 -16.78
CA TYR A 113 15.69 -10.94 -18.07
C TYR A 113 14.28 -10.32 -17.94
N PRO A 114 13.88 -9.44 -18.88
CA PRO A 114 12.54 -8.87 -18.88
C PRO A 114 11.49 -9.92 -19.23
N ILE A 115 10.33 -9.84 -18.57
CA ILE A 115 9.16 -10.67 -18.84
C ILE A 115 8.14 -9.81 -19.59
N ASN A 116 7.65 -10.33 -20.70
CA ASN A 116 6.61 -9.65 -21.48
C ASN A 116 5.21 -10.10 -20.99
N LYS A 117 4.28 -9.14 -20.86
CA LYS A 117 2.86 -9.40 -20.54
C LYS A 117 2.62 -10.32 -19.32
N ALA A 118 3.30 -10.06 -18.23
CA ALA A 118 3.07 -10.79 -17.00
C ALA A 118 1.74 -10.32 -16.32
N MET A 119 0.86 -11.29 -16.04
CA MET A 119 -0.36 -11.03 -15.27
C MET A 119 -0.17 -11.51 -13.84
N ILE A 120 -0.56 -10.67 -12.89
CA ILE A 120 -0.53 -10.97 -11.46
C ILE A 120 -1.97 -10.99 -10.94
N SER A 121 -2.36 -12.06 -10.28
CA SER A 121 -3.70 -12.16 -9.69
C SER A 121 -3.66 -12.76 -8.30
N ARG A 122 -4.43 -12.18 -7.38
CA ARG A 122 -4.60 -12.65 -6.01
C ARG A 122 -5.71 -11.87 -5.29
N ASN A 123 -5.86 -12.18 -4.01
CA ASN A 123 -6.69 -11.41 -3.08
C ASN A 123 -5.80 -10.51 -2.21
N ILE A 124 -6.18 -9.24 -2.02
CA ILE A 124 -5.37 -8.24 -1.30
C ILE A 124 -5.15 -8.62 0.17
N PHE A 125 -6.14 -9.23 0.83
CA PHE A 125 -6.00 -9.64 2.23
C PHE A 125 -4.99 -10.78 2.39
N GLU A 126 -4.87 -11.66 1.37
CA GLU A 126 -3.84 -12.70 1.36
C GLU A 126 -2.46 -12.12 1.09
N ILE A 127 -2.35 -11.10 0.25
CA ILE A 127 -1.09 -10.37 0.02
C ILE A 127 -0.59 -9.77 1.32
N LEU A 128 -1.45 -9.01 2.02
CA LEU A 128 -1.07 -8.35 3.27
C LEU A 128 -0.57 -9.32 4.35
N LYS A 129 -1.09 -10.56 4.35
CA LYS A 129 -0.65 -11.63 5.28
C LYS A 129 0.66 -12.29 4.90
N LYS A 130 1.09 -12.18 3.64
CA LYS A 130 2.24 -12.89 3.05
C LYS A 130 3.26 -11.93 2.45
N SER A 131 3.26 -10.68 2.88
CA SER A 131 4.19 -9.67 2.41
C SER A 131 5.30 -9.42 3.42
N GLU A 132 6.49 -9.17 2.89
CA GLU A 132 7.69 -8.81 3.61
C GLU A 132 8.33 -7.58 2.98
N GLY A 133 9.07 -6.80 3.78
CA GLY A 133 9.86 -5.71 3.26
C GLY A 133 11.11 -6.20 2.55
N VAL A 134 11.52 -5.51 1.49
CA VAL A 134 12.83 -5.74 0.87
C VAL A 134 13.77 -4.63 1.31
N LYS A 135 15.01 -4.98 1.68
CA LYS A 135 16.09 -4.02 1.99
C LYS A 135 16.34 -3.13 0.77
N SER A 136 15.74 -1.97 0.76
CA SER A 136 15.80 -0.99 -0.32
C SER A 136 15.56 0.41 0.23
N GLU A 137 15.83 1.42 -0.58
CA GLU A 137 15.43 2.79 -0.26
C GLU A 137 13.91 2.88 -0.10
N ILE A 138 13.48 3.56 0.97
CA ILE A 138 12.09 3.94 1.14
C ILE A 138 11.77 5.03 0.12
N LYS A 139 10.73 4.83 -0.66
CA LYS A 139 10.27 5.79 -1.67
C LYS A 139 8.91 6.34 -1.34
N GLN A 140 8.70 7.58 -1.75
CA GLN A 140 7.40 8.23 -1.65
C GLN A 140 6.72 8.29 -3.02
N TYR A 141 5.52 7.74 -3.11
CA TYR A 141 4.65 7.77 -4.29
C TYR A 141 3.34 8.46 -3.92
N GLY A 142 3.26 9.76 -4.21
CA GLY A 142 2.12 10.54 -3.73
C GLY A 142 2.01 10.50 -2.21
N PRO A 143 0.86 10.10 -1.63
CA PRO A 143 0.69 9.96 -0.20
C PRO A 143 1.31 8.68 0.41
N PHE A 144 1.80 7.75 -0.42
CA PHE A 144 2.33 6.47 0.04
C PHE A 144 3.84 6.53 0.24
N ILE A 145 4.32 6.08 1.40
CA ILE A 145 5.73 5.99 1.78
C ILE A 145 5.99 4.53 2.13
N LEU A 146 6.79 3.84 1.32
CA LEU A 146 6.99 2.40 1.45
C LEU A 146 8.32 1.93 0.86
N PRO A 147 8.91 0.82 1.37
CA PRO A 147 10.01 0.11 0.73
C PRO A 147 9.50 -0.71 -0.48
N LYS A 148 10.38 -1.40 -1.16
CA LYS A 148 9.97 -2.52 -2.02
C LYS A 148 9.35 -3.62 -1.16
N ILE A 149 8.34 -4.30 -1.71
CA ILE A 149 7.58 -5.32 -1.00
C ILE A 149 7.74 -6.64 -1.74
N LEU A 150 8.17 -7.67 -1.03
CA LEU A 150 8.11 -9.05 -1.49
C LEU A 150 6.76 -9.64 -1.11
N VAL A 151 6.11 -10.29 -2.05
CA VAL A 151 4.85 -10.99 -1.81
C VAL A 151 5.03 -12.46 -2.17
N HIS A 152 4.82 -13.35 -1.22
CA HIS A 152 4.95 -14.78 -1.44
C HIS A 152 3.73 -15.41 -2.10
N ASN A 153 3.97 -16.42 -2.94
CA ASN A 153 2.94 -17.26 -3.55
C ASN A 153 1.91 -16.49 -4.38
N LEU A 154 2.33 -15.44 -5.08
CA LEU A 154 1.51 -14.80 -6.10
C LEU A 154 1.40 -15.70 -7.33
N ARG A 155 0.20 -15.72 -7.93
CA ARG A 155 0.04 -16.33 -9.25
C ARG A 155 0.51 -15.33 -10.30
N VAL A 156 1.59 -15.67 -10.97
CA VAL A 156 2.13 -14.89 -12.10
C VAL A 156 2.03 -15.74 -13.35
N VAL A 157 1.39 -15.20 -14.38
CA VAL A 157 1.28 -15.81 -15.70
C VAL A 157 1.89 -14.84 -16.69
N GLY A 158 2.95 -15.24 -17.37
CA GLY A 158 3.64 -14.43 -18.36
C GLY A 158 4.09 -15.25 -19.56
N GLN A 159 4.43 -14.57 -20.64
CA GLN A 159 5.06 -15.14 -21.81
C GLN A 159 6.54 -14.75 -21.83
N HIS A 160 7.37 -15.68 -22.24
CA HIS A 160 8.79 -15.45 -22.54
C HIS A 160 8.92 -14.68 -23.85
#